data_70721063b6bdb4435565bf259260c530
#
_entry.id   70721063b6bdb4435565bf259260c530
#
_cell.length_a   1.000
_cell.length_b   1.000
_cell.length_c   1.000
_cell.angle_alpha   90.00
_cell.angle_beta   90.00
_cell.angle_gamma   90.00
#
_symmetry.space_group_name_H-M   'P 1'
#
loop_
_entity.id
_entity.type
_entity.pdbx_description
1 polymer ?
#
loop_
_entity_poly.entity_id
_entity_poly.type
_entity_poly.pdbx_seq_one_letter_code
_entity_poly.pdbx_strand_id
1 'polypeptide(L)'
;MGKSSGDSMIQFIKENNTHRDLPKDVGAFSTARLTRLDTQINGENVYEVGNAMRQTMQAHCGVFRFPDMLEKGVTKIKEIAERAKSLEIKDKSKVFNTARIEALELENLIEVAVATMVSAEARKETRGAHDRADCHDRPGFVNGRDDQNWLKHTLWFKDGNRLDYKPVNLKPLTPESIAPNAGTYQRPFPSEGTERPDRKPTRHRLDREQAPHPPFQER
;
A
#
# COMPACT_ATOMS: atom_id res chain seq x y z
N MET A 1 -8.96 17.57 -6.66
CA MET A 1 -9.37 16.24 -7.15
C MET A 1 -10.89 16.09 -7.29
N GLY A 2 -11.73 16.45 -6.30
CA GLY A 2 -13.19 16.25 -6.37
C GLY A 2 -13.89 16.87 -7.59
N LYS A 3 -13.54 18.11 -7.97
CA LYS A 3 -14.12 18.75 -9.15
C LYS A 3 -13.81 17.95 -10.42
N SER A 4 -12.56 17.59 -10.65
CA SER A 4 -12.15 16.82 -11.85
C SER A 4 -12.82 15.45 -11.93
N SER A 5 -13.00 14.77 -10.78
CA SER A 5 -13.75 13.50 -10.72
C SER A 5 -15.22 13.72 -11.06
N GLY A 6 -15.85 14.80 -10.54
CA GLY A 6 -17.23 15.14 -10.84
C GLY A 6 -17.44 15.46 -12.31
N ASP A 7 -16.57 16.22 -12.93
CA ASP A 7 -16.64 16.56 -14.36
C ASP A 7 -16.52 15.29 -15.22
N SER A 8 -15.60 14.39 -14.89
CA SER A 8 -15.45 13.10 -15.58
C SER A 8 -16.67 12.18 -15.41
N MET A 9 -17.28 12.16 -14.22
CA MET A 9 -18.52 11.41 -13.99
C MET A 9 -19.69 11.95 -14.80
N ILE A 10 -19.84 13.28 -14.87
CA ILE A 10 -20.89 13.92 -15.68
C ILE A 10 -20.71 13.59 -17.16
N GLN A 11 -19.48 13.68 -17.66
CA GLN A 11 -19.19 13.33 -19.05
C GLN A 11 -19.50 11.86 -19.33
N PHE A 12 -19.05 10.95 -18.46
CA PHE A 12 -19.33 9.52 -18.59
C PHE A 12 -20.83 9.21 -18.61
N ILE A 13 -21.63 9.85 -17.74
CA ILE A 13 -23.08 9.66 -17.68
C ILE A 13 -23.74 10.18 -18.96
N LYS A 14 -23.29 11.31 -19.50
CA LYS A 14 -23.82 11.84 -20.78
C LYS A 14 -23.54 10.93 -21.97
N GLU A 15 -22.38 10.30 -21.99
CA GLU A 15 -21.97 9.37 -23.05
C GLU A 15 -22.59 7.97 -22.86
N ASN A 16 -22.90 7.59 -21.63
CA ASN A 16 -23.40 6.28 -21.25
C ASN A 16 -24.69 6.42 -20.41
N ASN A 17 -25.77 6.83 -21.05
CA ASN A 17 -27.06 7.15 -20.41
C ASN A 17 -27.90 5.92 -20.01
N THR A 18 -27.43 4.71 -20.29
CA THR A 18 -28.09 3.46 -19.93
C THR A 18 -27.31 2.72 -18.88
N HIS A 19 -27.99 2.20 -17.85
CA HIS A 19 -27.39 1.30 -16.90
C HIS A 19 -27.10 -0.04 -17.56
N ARG A 20 -25.96 -0.64 -17.17
CA ARG A 20 -25.66 -2.03 -17.54
C ARG A 20 -26.58 -2.97 -16.76
N ASP A 21 -26.98 -4.05 -17.36
CA ASP A 21 -27.68 -5.12 -16.66
C ASP A 21 -26.81 -5.68 -15.54
N LEU A 22 -27.43 -5.97 -14.40
CA LEU A 22 -26.73 -6.62 -13.30
C LEU A 22 -26.44 -8.08 -13.66
N PRO A 23 -25.24 -8.58 -13.37
CA PRO A 23 -24.97 -10.02 -13.46
C PRO A 23 -25.94 -10.82 -12.60
N LYS A 24 -26.32 -12.01 -13.04
CA LYS A 24 -27.26 -12.88 -12.31
C LYS A 24 -26.75 -13.27 -10.92
N ASP A 25 -25.45 -13.28 -10.76
CA ASP A 25 -24.73 -13.67 -9.54
C ASP A 25 -24.14 -12.49 -8.76
N VAL A 26 -24.64 -11.27 -8.97
CA VAL A 26 -24.10 -10.02 -8.42
C VAL A 26 -23.81 -10.04 -6.91
N GLY A 27 -24.58 -10.81 -6.13
CA GLY A 27 -24.40 -10.94 -4.68
C GLY A 27 -23.63 -12.20 -4.25
N ALA A 28 -23.31 -13.12 -5.15
CA ALA A 28 -22.80 -14.44 -4.80
C ALA A 28 -21.48 -14.38 -4.02
N PHE A 29 -20.54 -13.55 -4.44
CA PHE A 29 -19.25 -13.39 -3.75
C PHE A 29 -19.41 -12.92 -2.29
N SER A 30 -20.23 -11.87 -2.07
CA SER A 30 -20.47 -11.34 -0.72
C SER A 30 -21.19 -12.35 0.17
N THR A 31 -22.20 -13.03 -0.39
CA THR A 31 -22.94 -14.07 0.31
C THR A 31 -22.03 -15.25 0.70
N ALA A 32 -21.15 -15.69 -0.20
CA ALA A 32 -20.20 -16.75 0.08
C ALA A 32 -19.25 -16.40 1.23
N ARG A 33 -18.74 -15.15 1.28
CA ARG A 33 -17.91 -14.67 2.40
C ARG A 33 -18.63 -14.73 3.74
N LEU A 34 -19.88 -14.26 3.78
CA LEU A 34 -20.70 -14.28 5.00
C LEU A 34 -20.99 -15.73 5.43
N THR A 35 -21.43 -16.59 4.50
CA THR A 35 -21.69 -17.99 4.78
C THR A 35 -20.48 -18.71 5.35
N ARG A 36 -19.28 -18.46 4.77
CA ARG A 36 -18.05 -19.04 5.28
C ARG A 36 -17.79 -18.64 6.74
N LEU A 37 -17.90 -17.36 7.09
CA LEU A 37 -17.73 -16.89 8.47
C LEU A 37 -18.77 -17.47 9.42
N ASP A 38 -20.00 -17.67 8.94
CA ASP A 38 -21.07 -18.25 9.77
C ASP A 38 -20.87 -19.74 10.04
N THR A 39 -20.28 -20.47 9.08
CA THR A 39 -20.12 -21.93 9.16
C THR A 39 -18.75 -22.39 9.63
N GLN A 40 -17.72 -21.54 9.55
CA GLN A 40 -16.36 -21.89 9.95
C GLN A 40 -16.28 -22.24 11.43
N ILE A 41 -15.66 -23.39 11.72
CA ILE A 41 -15.35 -23.89 13.06
C ILE A 41 -13.89 -24.34 13.10
N ASN A 42 -13.26 -24.26 14.25
CA ASN A 42 -11.84 -24.61 14.45
C ASN A 42 -10.90 -23.84 13.51
N GLY A 43 -11.22 -22.58 13.31
CA GLY A 43 -10.46 -21.69 12.44
C GLY A 43 -9.47 -20.81 13.19
N GLU A 44 -8.87 -19.90 12.45
CA GLU A 44 -7.90 -18.92 12.96
C GLU A 44 -8.59 -17.76 13.69
N ASN A 45 -7.96 -17.30 14.77
CA ASN A 45 -8.44 -16.17 15.54
C ASN A 45 -8.23 -14.86 14.79
N VAL A 46 -9.29 -14.06 14.62
CA VAL A 46 -9.29 -12.79 13.89
C VAL A 46 -8.26 -11.81 14.46
N TYR A 47 -8.19 -11.69 15.79
CA TYR A 47 -7.26 -10.77 16.45
C TYR A 47 -5.79 -11.19 16.24
N GLU A 48 -5.48 -12.49 16.38
CA GLU A 48 -4.12 -12.99 16.21
C GLU A 48 -3.61 -12.82 14.78
N VAL A 49 -4.42 -13.18 13.79
CA VAL A 49 -4.09 -12.98 12.37
C VAL A 49 -3.94 -11.50 12.04
N GLY A 50 -4.83 -10.66 12.54
CA GLY A 50 -4.76 -9.21 12.37
C GLY A 50 -3.51 -8.60 13.01
N ASN A 51 -3.13 -9.06 14.19
CA ASN A 51 -1.91 -8.62 14.87
C ASN A 51 -0.65 -9.06 14.12
N ALA A 52 -0.61 -10.32 13.65
CA ALA A 52 0.49 -10.83 12.84
C ALA A 52 0.67 -10.00 11.55
N MET A 53 -0.43 -9.63 10.88
CA MET A 53 -0.40 -8.75 9.70
C MET A 53 0.21 -7.38 10.04
N ARG A 54 -0.29 -6.72 11.10
CA ARG A 54 0.22 -5.38 11.51
C ARG A 54 1.70 -5.41 11.86
N GLN A 55 2.12 -6.40 12.64
CA GLN A 55 3.54 -6.59 13.00
C GLN A 55 4.41 -6.85 11.77
N THR A 56 3.96 -7.69 10.85
CA THR A 56 4.68 -7.97 9.60
C THR A 56 4.82 -6.73 8.74
N MET A 57 3.75 -5.96 8.57
CA MET A 57 3.81 -4.71 7.80
C MET A 57 4.74 -3.69 8.45
N GLN A 58 4.69 -3.52 9.77
CA GLN A 58 5.55 -2.60 10.50
C GLN A 58 7.03 -3.01 10.40
N ALA A 59 7.34 -4.29 10.57
CA ALA A 59 8.70 -4.78 10.58
C ALA A 59 9.34 -4.83 9.18
N HIS A 60 8.56 -5.13 8.15
CA HIS A 60 9.10 -5.44 6.82
C HIS A 60 8.77 -4.40 5.74
N CYS A 61 7.75 -3.55 5.94
CA CYS A 61 7.32 -2.52 4.98
C CYS A 61 7.04 -1.19 5.67
N GLY A 62 7.85 -0.84 6.69
CA GLY A 62 7.76 0.41 7.43
C GLY A 62 8.18 1.63 6.59
N VAL A 63 8.63 2.69 7.27
CA VAL A 63 9.05 3.95 6.64
C VAL A 63 10.31 3.73 5.79
N PHE A 64 11.35 3.15 6.38
CA PHE A 64 12.60 2.81 5.68
C PHE A 64 12.54 1.35 5.23
N ARG A 65 12.76 1.11 3.95
CA ARG A 65 12.59 -0.20 3.32
C ARG A 65 13.91 -0.75 2.84
N PHE A 66 14.23 -1.93 3.32
CA PHE A 66 15.43 -2.67 2.94
C PHE A 66 15.07 -3.88 2.07
N PRO A 67 15.84 -4.21 1.03
CA PRO A 67 15.53 -5.29 0.09
C PRO A 67 15.24 -6.62 0.77
N ASP A 68 16.14 -7.03 1.68
CA ASP A 68 16.06 -8.30 2.41
C ASP A 68 14.84 -8.36 3.35
N MET A 69 14.48 -7.22 3.94
CA MET A 69 13.29 -7.12 4.79
C MET A 69 12.01 -7.22 3.97
N LEU A 70 11.95 -6.56 2.80
CA LEU A 70 10.80 -6.62 1.91
C LEU A 70 10.59 -8.04 1.37
N GLU A 71 11.65 -8.74 0.96
CA GLU A 71 11.58 -10.12 0.47
C GLU A 71 11.03 -11.07 1.53
N LYS A 72 11.54 -10.99 2.76
CA LYS A 72 11.02 -11.73 3.91
C LYS A 72 9.55 -11.35 4.21
N GLY A 73 9.24 -10.06 4.08
CA GLY A 73 7.89 -9.54 4.26
C GLY A 73 6.89 -10.11 3.26
N VAL A 74 7.27 -10.23 1.98
CA VAL A 74 6.43 -10.85 0.95
C VAL A 74 6.09 -12.30 1.29
N THR A 75 7.06 -13.07 1.79
CA THR A 75 6.82 -14.45 2.21
C THR A 75 5.84 -14.50 3.38
N LYS A 76 6.12 -13.75 4.44
CA LYS A 76 5.28 -13.73 5.66
C LYS A 76 3.87 -13.24 5.41
N ILE A 77 3.69 -12.17 4.59
CA ILE A 77 2.35 -11.63 4.35
C ILE A 77 1.49 -12.61 3.53
N LYS A 78 2.10 -13.39 2.63
CA LYS A 78 1.41 -14.47 1.90
C LYS A 78 0.97 -15.60 2.83
N GLU A 79 1.81 -16.00 3.78
CA GLU A 79 1.46 -16.99 4.80
C GLU A 79 0.27 -16.50 5.65
N ILE A 80 0.28 -15.24 6.06
CA ILE A 80 -0.83 -14.62 6.81
C ILE A 80 -2.11 -14.58 5.95
N ALA A 81 -1.99 -14.30 4.66
CA ALA A 81 -3.13 -14.32 3.75
C ALA A 81 -3.74 -15.73 3.59
N GLU A 82 -2.93 -16.78 3.62
CA GLU A 82 -3.44 -18.15 3.64
C GLU A 82 -4.18 -18.46 4.94
N ARG A 83 -3.63 -18.07 6.10
CA ARG A 83 -4.28 -18.21 7.41
C ARG A 83 -5.64 -17.51 7.45
N ALA A 84 -5.74 -16.34 6.84
CA ALA A 84 -6.97 -15.56 6.80
C ALA A 84 -8.13 -16.25 6.05
N LYS A 85 -7.86 -17.24 5.23
CA LYS A 85 -8.92 -18.02 4.55
C LYS A 85 -9.77 -18.85 5.50
N SER A 86 -9.24 -19.16 6.69
CA SER A 86 -9.90 -19.96 7.72
C SER A 86 -10.28 -19.18 8.98
N LEU A 87 -10.49 -17.86 8.89
CA LEU A 87 -10.90 -17.04 10.02
C LEU A 87 -12.20 -17.57 10.65
N GLU A 88 -12.21 -17.67 11.97
CA GLU A 88 -13.37 -18.05 12.76
C GLU A 88 -13.88 -16.89 13.61
N ILE A 89 -15.18 -16.68 13.61
CA ILE A 89 -15.87 -15.84 14.58
C ILE A 89 -16.67 -16.71 15.53
N LYS A 90 -16.58 -16.47 16.84
CA LYS A 90 -17.33 -17.23 17.85
C LYS A 90 -18.78 -16.78 17.91
N ASP A 91 -19.02 -15.48 17.81
CA ASP A 91 -20.36 -14.91 17.77
C ASP A 91 -20.98 -15.11 16.37
N LYS A 92 -22.02 -15.92 16.29
CA LYS A 92 -22.79 -16.19 15.06
C LYS A 92 -24.09 -15.38 14.97
N SER A 93 -24.32 -14.45 15.89
CA SER A 93 -25.50 -13.59 15.85
C SER A 93 -25.57 -12.78 14.55
N LYS A 94 -26.79 -12.45 14.11
CA LYS A 94 -27.01 -11.72 12.85
C LYS A 94 -27.21 -10.22 13.06
N VAL A 95 -27.38 -9.80 14.31
CA VAL A 95 -27.70 -8.42 14.68
C VAL A 95 -26.55 -7.85 15.52
N PHE A 96 -26.05 -6.66 15.15
CA PHE A 96 -24.94 -5.98 15.82
C PHE A 96 -23.69 -6.84 16.05
N ASN A 97 -23.34 -7.70 15.09
CA ASN A 97 -22.19 -8.59 15.19
C ASN A 97 -20.90 -7.86 14.74
N THR A 98 -20.22 -7.20 15.68
CA THR A 98 -18.95 -6.50 15.43
C THR A 98 -17.84 -7.47 15.05
N ALA A 99 -17.81 -8.68 15.63
CA ALA A 99 -16.80 -9.69 15.28
C ALA A 99 -16.87 -10.09 13.81
N ARG A 100 -18.06 -10.15 13.24
CA ARG A 100 -18.26 -10.41 11.81
C ARG A 100 -17.70 -9.27 10.96
N ILE A 101 -17.96 -8.02 11.36
CA ILE A 101 -17.44 -6.85 10.64
C ILE A 101 -15.92 -6.82 10.71
N GLU A 102 -15.34 -7.02 11.90
CA GLU A 102 -13.88 -7.08 12.08
C GLU A 102 -13.22 -8.16 11.22
N ALA A 103 -13.84 -9.34 11.11
CA ALA A 103 -13.33 -10.41 10.26
C ALA A 103 -13.34 -10.01 8.76
N LEU A 104 -14.42 -9.39 8.29
CA LEU A 104 -14.53 -8.91 6.90
C LEU A 104 -13.56 -7.76 6.60
N GLU A 105 -13.38 -6.85 7.54
CA GLU A 105 -12.39 -5.76 7.46
C GLU A 105 -10.97 -6.32 7.41
N LEU A 106 -10.67 -7.32 8.26
CA LEU A 106 -9.36 -7.95 8.26
C LEU A 106 -9.03 -8.62 6.92
N GLU A 107 -9.98 -9.32 6.31
CA GLU A 107 -9.80 -9.89 4.97
C GLU A 107 -9.43 -8.81 3.93
N ASN A 108 -10.15 -7.68 3.97
CA ASN A 108 -9.88 -6.56 3.07
C ASN A 108 -8.50 -5.93 3.35
N LEU A 109 -8.15 -5.76 4.63
CA LEU A 109 -6.84 -5.20 5.03
C LEU A 109 -5.68 -6.10 4.61
N ILE A 110 -5.82 -7.42 4.73
CA ILE A 110 -4.79 -8.38 4.31
C ILE A 110 -4.59 -8.30 2.80
N GLU A 111 -5.65 -8.19 2.02
CA GLU A 111 -5.54 -8.04 0.57
C GLU A 111 -4.76 -6.78 0.18
N VAL A 112 -5.06 -5.65 0.82
CA VAL A 112 -4.32 -4.39 0.64
C VAL A 112 -2.87 -4.51 1.13
N ALA A 113 -2.64 -5.21 2.24
CA ALA A 113 -1.29 -5.44 2.77
C ALA A 113 -0.43 -6.28 1.82
N VAL A 114 -0.99 -7.34 1.23
CA VAL A 114 -0.32 -8.15 0.19
C VAL A 114 0.02 -7.28 -1.02
N ALA A 115 -0.95 -6.54 -1.54
CA ALA A 115 -0.74 -5.64 -2.68
C ALA A 115 0.37 -4.62 -2.42
N THR A 116 0.37 -4.03 -1.22
CA THR A 116 1.37 -3.04 -0.80
C THR A 116 2.77 -3.66 -0.68
N MET A 117 2.88 -4.79 -0.01
CA MET A 117 4.16 -5.47 0.22
C MET A 117 4.79 -5.93 -1.10
N VAL A 118 4.02 -6.59 -1.95
CA VAL A 118 4.47 -7.09 -3.27
C VAL A 118 4.88 -5.94 -4.18
N SER A 119 4.09 -4.85 -4.19
CA SER A 119 4.40 -3.66 -5.00
C SER A 119 5.64 -2.93 -4.48
N ALA A 120 5.82 -2.86 -3.16
CA ALA A 120 6.96 -2.22 -2.54
C ALA A 120 8.27 -3.01 -2.76
N GLU A 121 8.22 -4.33 -2.69
CA GLU A 121 9.38 -5.17 -3.00
C GLU A 121 9.81 -5.00 -4.46
N ALA A 122 8.86 -5.05 -5.40
CA ALA A 122 9.13 -4.97 -6.82
C ALA A 122 9.67 -3.61 -7.27
N ARG A 123 9.26 -2.49 -6.64
CA ARG A 123 9.68 -1.14 -7.01
C ARG A 123 11.07 -0.83 -6.46
N LYS A 124 12.06 -0.82 -7.34
CA LYS A 124 13.50 -0.66 -6.98
C LYS A 124 13.97 0.77 -7.16
N GLU A 125 13.24 1.70 -6.59
CA GLU A 125 13.57 3.13 -6.51
C GLU A 125 12.99 3.74 -5.24
N THR A 126 13.38 4.95 -4.89
CA THR A 126 12.73 5.80 -3.87
C THR A 126 11.82 6.80 -4.57
N ARG A 127 10.51 6.81 -4.21
CA ARG A 127 9.54 7.78 -4.76
C ARG A 127 8.40 8.05 -3.79
N GLY A 128 8.22 9.32 -3.44
CA GLY A 128 7.19 9.75 -2.50
C GLY A 128 7.42 9.14 -1.11
N ALA A 129 6.43 8.43 -0.58
CA ALA A 129 6.54 7.73 0.70
C ALA A 129 7.23 6.35 0.59
N HIS A 130 7.55 5.88 -0.62
CA HIS A 130 8.31 4.65 -0.83
C HIS A 130 9.80 4.96 -0.74
N ASP A 131 10.40 4.72 0.41
CA ASP A 131 11.82 4.99 0.68
C ASP A 131 12.61 3.67 0.71
N ARG A 132 13.40 3.46 -0.37
CA ARG A 132 14.30 2.31 -0.53
C ARG A 132 15.72 2.69 -0.14
N ALA A 133 16.19 2.18 0.97
CA ALA A 133 17.52 2.50 1.51
C ALA A 133 18.67 2.16 0.53
N ASP A 134 18.50 1.12 -0.28
CA ASP A 134 19.49 0.68 -1.28
C ASP A 134 19.54 1.55 -2.56
N CYS A 135 18.66 2.55 -2.67
CA CYS A 135 18.57 3.35 -3.89
C CYS A 135 19.13 4.77 -3.74
N HIS A 136 19.38 5.25 -2.52
CA HIS A 136 19.80 6.64 -2.27
C HIS A 136 21.12 7.01 -2.93
N ASP A 137 22.11 6.12 -2.84
CA ASP A 137 23.47 6.37 -3.35
C ASP A 137 23.75 5.60 -4.65
N ARG A 138 22.70 5.12 -5.34
CA ARG A 138 22.84 4.34 -6.56
C ARG A 138 23.25 5.24 -7.73
N PRO A 139 24.32 4.93 -8.48
CA PRO A 139 24.73 5.70 -9.65
C PRO A 139 23.60 5.86 -10.68
N GLY A 140 23.39 7.08 -11.16
CA GLY A 140 22.33 7.40 -12.12
C GLY A 140 20.95 7.69 -11.51
N PHE A 141 20.80 7.55 -10.19
CA PHE A 141 19.58 7.89 -9.48
C PHE A 141 19.67 9.29 -8.87
N VAL A 142 18.57 10.02 -8.91
CA VAL A 142 18.47 11.35 -8.29
C VAL A 142 17.68 11.23 -6.99
N ASN A 143 18.35 11.33 -5.86
CA ASN A 143 17.75 11.09 -4.52
C ASN A 143 16.99 9.75 -4.45
N GLY A 144 17.59 8.68 -5.01
CA GLY A 144 17.00 7.36 -5.06
C GLY A 144 15.93 7.14 -6.14
N ARG A 145 15.60 8.16 -6.95
CA ARG A 145 14.60 8.07 -8.03
C ARG A 145 15.24 7.62 -9.33
N ASP A 146 14.54 6.76 -10.03
CA ASP A 146 14.88 6.28 -11.36
C ASP A 146 13.73 6.57 -12.33
N ASP A 147 13.71 7.79 -12.88
CA ASP A 147 12.64 8.22 -13.79
C ASP A 147 12.70 7.46 -15.13
N GLN A 148 13.86 6.95 -15.52
CA GLN A 148 14.02 6.21 -16.77
C GLN A 148 13.24 4.88 -16.75
N ASN A 149 13.31 4.15 -15.64
CA ASN A 149 12.71 2.82 -15.53
C ASN A 149 11.40 2.82 -14.73
N TRP A 150 11.20 3.78 -13.80
CA TRP A 150 10.13 3.73 -12.81
C TRP A 150 9.13 4.88 -12.87
N LEU A 151 9.17 5.77 -13.88
CA LEU A 151 8.13 6.79 -14.07
C LEU A 151 6.86 6.13 -14.63
N LYS A 152 6.28 5.23 -13.83
CA LYS A 152 5.11 4.43 -14.14
C LYS A 152 4.33 4.07 -12.89
N HIS A 153 3.02 3.89 -13.03
CA HIS A 153 2.18 3.32 -11.99
C HIS A 153 2.43 1.81 -11.89
N THR A 154 2.48 1.28 -10.68
CA THR A 154 2.45 -0.16 -10.43
C THR A 154 0.99 -0.57 -10.27
N LEU A 155 0.55 -1.57 -11.01
CA LEU A 155 -0.77 -2.18 -10.94
C LEU A 155 -0.63 -3.58 -10.37
N TRP A 156 -1.31 -3.84 -9.26
CA TRP A 156 -1.36 -5.17 -8.67
C TRP A 156 -2.67 -5.86 -9.02
N PHE A 157 -2.59 -7.14 -9.37
CA PHE A 157 -3.73 -8.00 -9.65
C PHE A 157 -3.73 -9.16 -8.66
N LYS A 158 -4.89 -9.41 -8.05
CA LYS A 158 -5.07 -10.45 -7.04
C LYS A 158 -4.72 -11.85 -7.57
N ASP A 159 -5.11 -12.12 -8.82
CA ASP A 159 -4.83 -13.39 -9.47
C ASP A 159 -3.32 -13.58 -9.67
N GLY A 160 -2.76 -14.53 -8.92
CA GLY A 160 -1.34 -14.84 -8.93
C GLY A 160 -0.42 -13.76 -8.34
N ASN A 161 -0.95 -12.72 -7.67
CA ASN A 161 -0.18 -11.56 -7.21
C ASN A 161 0.64 -10.91 -8.35
N ARG A 162 0.05 -10.86 -9.54
CA ARG A 162 0.71 -10.35 -10.74
C ARG A 162 0.83 -8.83 -10.69
N LEU A 163 1.99 -8.33 -11.09
CA LEU A 163 2.22 -6.89 -11.28
C LEU A 163 2.20 -6.54 -12.77
N ASP A 164 1.67 -5.36 -13.05
CA ASP A 164 1.72 -4.73 -14.35
C ASP A 164 2.02 -3.23 -14.19
N TYR A 165 2.32 -2.54 -15.27
CA TYR A 165 2.76 -1.16 -15.21
C TYR A 165 2.04 -0.30 -16.25
N LYS A 166 1.62 0.88 -15.81
CA LYS A 166 0.99 1.88 -16.68
C LYS A 166 1.84 3.16 -16.70
N PRO A 167 2.16 3.72 -17.88
CA PRO A 167 2.85 5.00 -17.96
C PRO A 167 2.11 6.11 -17.23
N VAL A 168 2.87 7.02 -16.60
CA VAL A 168 2.29 8.23 -16.00
C VAL A 168 1.92 9.21 -17.11
N ASN A 169 0.69 9.73 -17.08
CA ASN A 169 0.31 10.83 -17.94
C ASN A 169 0.85 12.14 -17.33
N LEU A 170 1.85 12.72 -17.95
CA LEU A 170 2.46 13.97 -17.53
C LEU A 170 1.76 15.21 -18.12
N LYS A 171 0.81 15.01 -19.04
CA LYS A 171 0.04 16.10 -19.60
C LYS A 171 -1.14 16.41 -18.67
N PRO A 172 -1.31 17.68 -18.28
CA PRO A 172 -2.47 18.07 -17.47
C PRO A 172 -3.77 17.97 -18.28
N LEU A 173 -4.87 17.77 -17.58
CA LEU A 173 -6.20 17.67 -18.18
C LEU A 173 -6.67 19.01 -18.81
N THR A 174 -6.15 20.14 -18.32
CA THR A 174 -6.44 21.48 -18.85
C THR A 174 -5.16 22.25 -19.11
N PRO A 175 -4.71 22.37 -20.37
CA PRO A 175 -3.50 23.10 -20.74
C PRO A 175 -3.50 24.57 -20.31
N GLU A 176 -4.68 25.16 -20.20
CA GLU A 176 -4.88 26.61 -19.92
C GLU A 176 -4.46 27.01 -18.49
N SER A 177 -4.35 26.07 -17.56
CA SER A 177 -3.98 26.34 -16.16
C SER A 177 -2.47 26.26 -15.91
N ILE A 178 -1.64 26.04 -16.93
CA ILE A 178 -0.22 25.76 -16.77
C ILE A 178 0.60 26.76 -17.54
N ALA A 179 1.53 27.38 -16.82
CA ALA A 179 2.51 28.26 -17.46
C ALA A 179 3.26 27.51 -18.59
N PRO A 180 3.60 28.18 -19.71
CA PRO A 180 4.14 27.55 -20.92
C PRO A 180 5.38 26.67 -20.72
N ASN A 181 6.04 26.75 -19.56
CA ASN A 181 7.26 26.02 -19.21
C ASN A 181 7.04 24.81 -18.27
N ALA A 182 5.78 24.46 -17.99
CA ALA A 182 5.48 23.35 -17.07
C ALA A 182 5.50 21.95 -17.73
N GLY A 183 6.01 21.83 -18.95
CA GLY A 183 6.19 20.55 -19.66
C GLY A 183 7.22 19.61 -19.04
N THR A 184 8.00 20.10 -18.12
CA THR A 184 8.83 19.31 -17.23
C THR A 184 8.52 19.75 -15.81
N TYR A 185 7.81 18.96 -15.03
CA TYR A 185 7.78 19.14 -13.59
C TYR A 185 9.19 18.80 -13.06
N GLN A 186 10.11 19.71 -13.32
CA GLN A 186 11.28 19.86 -12.50
C GLN A 186 10.77 20.49 -11.20
N ARG A 187 10.67 19.70 -10.12
CA ARG A 187 10.79 20.36 -8.82
C ARG A 187 12.00 21.25 -8.94
N PRO A 188 11.91 22.54 -8.57
CA PRO A 188 13.09 23.32 -8.41
C PRO A 188 13.90 22.66 -7.29
N PHE A 189 14.81 21.77 -7.67
CA PHE A 189 15.93 21.48 -6.80
C PHE A 189 16.70 22.79 -6.74
N PRO A 190 17.15 23.22 -5.56
CA PRO A 190 18.07 24.33 -5.49
C PRO A 190 19.17 24.02 -6.49
N SER A 191 19.34 24.91 -7.48
CA SER A 191 20.49 24.87 -8.38
C SER A 191 21.74 24.67 -7.53
N GLU A 192 22.66 23.83 -7.99
CA GLU A 192 23.99 23.73 -7.42
C GLU A 192 24.50 25.11 -7.06
N GLY A 193 24.69 25.40 -5.79
CA GLY A 193 25.15 26.71 -5.32
C GLY A 193 24.42 27.27 -4.10
N THR A 194 23.27 26.79 -3.71
CA THR A 194 22.72 27.08 -2.38
C THR A 194 23.24 26.00 -1.41
N GLU A 195 24.42 26.27 -0.82
CA GLU A 195 24.86 25.57 0.37
C GLU A 195 23.72 25.55 1.37
N ARG A 196 23.22 24.36 1.69
CA ARG A 196 22.36 24.20 2.86
C ARG A 196 23.21 24.68 4.02
N PRO A 197 22.71 25.63 4.84
CA PRO A 197 23.42 25.94 6.06
C PRO A 197 23.60 24.61 6.78
N ASP A 198 24.86 24.27 7.09
CA ASP A 198 25.28 23.07 7.79
C ASP A 198 24.30 22.78 8.92
N ARG A 199 23.41 21.83 8.73
CA ARG A 199 22.72 21.20 9.85
C ARG A 199 23.79 20.41 10.57
N LYS A 200 24.45 21.04 11.52
CA LYS A 200 25.24 20.31 12.52
C LYS A 200 24.37 19.15 12.99
N PRO A 201 24.87 17.90 12.93
CA PRO A 201 24.13 16.77 13.45
C PRO A 201 23.77 17.08 14.89
N THR A 202 22.48 17.21 15.19
CA THR A 202 22.01 17.36 16.57
C THR A 202 22.49 16.13 17.33
N ARG A 203 23.26 16.33 18.40
CA ARG A 203 23.86 15.29 19.25
C ARG A 203 22.89 14.19 19.73
N HIS A 204 21.59 14.38 19.55
CA HIS A 204 20.55 13.42 19.94
C HIS A 204 20.42 12.16 19.05
N ARG A 205 21.15 12.05 17.94
CA ARG A 205 21.04 10.89 17.05
C ARG A 205 22.07 9.79 17.33
N LEU A 206 23.16 10.12 17.99
CA LEU A 206 24.23 9.15 18.29
C LEU A 206 24.05 8.42 19.63
N ASP A 207 23.23 8.96 20.55
CA ASP A 207 23.07 8.37 21.89
C ASP A 207 21.98 7.29 21.97
N ARG A 208 21.19 7.08 20.89
CA ARG A 208 20.16 6.04 20.85
C ARG A 208 20.63 4.67 20.35
N GLU A 209 21.79 4.60 19.73
CA GLU A 209 22.32 3.31 19.24
C GLU A 209 23.08 2.51 20.31
N GLN A 210 23.30 3.07 21.49
CA GLN A 210 24.07 2.42 22.56
C GLN A 210 23.30 2.17 23.86
N ALA A 211 22.02 2.43 23.93
CA ALA A 211 21.23 2.09 25.11
C ALA A 211 20.77 0.62 25.04
N PRO A 212 21.20 -0.24 25.99
CA PRO A 212 20.68 -1.60 26.04
C PRO A 212 19.20 -1.59 26.39
N HIS A 213 18.40 -2.33 25.63
CA HIS A 213 16.99 -2.52 25.92
C HIS A 213 16.82 -3.15 27.30
N PRO A 214 15.97 -2.62 28.19
CA PRO A 214 15.63 -3.28 29.44
C PRO A 214 14.91 -4.61 29.14
N PRO A 215 15.15 -5.66 29.95
CA PRO A 215 14.50 -6.94 29.76
C PRO A 215 12.98 -6.81 29.97
N PHE A 216 12.23 -7.41 29.07
CA PHE A 216 10.77 -7.57 29.15
C PHE A 216 10.46 -8.34 30.45
N GLN A 217 9.77 -7.73 31.41
CA GLN A 217 9.17 -8.44 32.51
C GLN A 217 7.80 -8.95 32.09
N GLU A 218 7.67 -10.26 31.99
CA GLU A 218 6.37 -10.96 31.90
C GLU A 218 5.54 -10.70 33.17
N ARG A 219 4.35 -10.22 32.98
CA ARG A 219 3.24 -10.33 33.92
C ARG A 219 2.00 -10.82 33.20
#